data_c1f6afcd9ed84f8ec6d97875a6df099a
#
_entry.id   c1f6afcd9ed84f8ec6d97875a6df099a
#
_cell.length_a   1.000
_cell.length_b   1.000
_cell.length_c   1.000
_cell.angle_alpha   90.00
_cell.angle_beta   90.00
_cell.angle_gamma   90.00
#
_symmetry.space_group_name_H-M   'P 1'
#
loop_
_entity.id
_entity.type
_entity.pdbx_description
1 polymer ?
#
loop_
_entity_poly.entity_id
_entity_poly.type
_entity_poly.pdbx_seq_one_letter_code
_entity_poly.pdbx_strand_id
1 'polypeptide(L)'
;MADIFERLIKNYGPIGQHRERAHGYFAFPKLEGEIGSKMKFRGQEMIVWSLNNYLGLANHPAVRKADADATTKYGLALPMGARMMSGNSDLHEQLEAELASFEHKEDAILMNYGYQGIMSSIDAICGRHDVVVYDAECHACIIDGLRMLAGHRFVYKHNDIEDCEKQLLRAQALIDKQETGGILVITEGVFGMAGDQGKLKEVAALKNKFSFRLLVD
;
A
#
# COMPACT_ATOMS: atom_id res chain seq x y z
N MET A 1 6.84 -32.13 -20.73
CA MET A 1 6.08 -31.07 -19.99
C MET A 1 7.14 -30.19 -19.34
N ALA A 2 7.17 -28.88 -19.56
CA ALA A 2 8.17 -28.00 -18.94
C ALA A 2 7.83 -27.87 -17.44
N ASP A 3 8.78 -28.13 -16.58
CA ASP A 3 8.67 -27.92 -15.15
C ASP A 3 8.59 -26.43 -14.84
N ILE A 4 7.69 -26.03 -13.95
CA ILE A 4 7.53 -24.65 -13.49
C ILE A 4 8.85 -24.11 -12.90
N PHE A 5 9.56 -24.93 -12.13
CA PHE A 5 10.82 -24.55 -11.51
C PHE A 5 11.96 -24.36 -12.51
N GLU A 6 12.03 -25.15 -13.58
CA GLU A 6 13.03 -24.94 -14.63
C GLU A 6 12.90 -23.57 -15.31
N ARG A 7 11.66 -23.11 -15.50
CA ARG A 7 11.39 -21.76 -16.01
C ARG A 7 11.88 -20.67 -15.06
N LEU A 8 11.69 -20.87 -13.75
CA LEU A 8 12.11 -19.92 -12.72
C LEU A 8 13.63 -19.85 -12.59
N ILE A 9 14.34 -20.97 -12.76
CA ILE A 9 15.82 -21.01 -12.76
C ILE A 9 16.39 -20.16 -13.90
N LYS A 10 15.71 -20.14 -15.06
CA LYS A 10 16.14 -19.34 -16.23
C LYS A 10 15.75 -17.87 -16.18
N ASN A 11 14.75 -17.54 -15.38
CA ASN A 11 14.25 -16.17 -15.22
C ASN A 11 14.40 -15.72 -13.77
N TYR A 12 15.48 -15.05 -13.48
CA TYR A 12 15.81 -14.55 -12.14
C TYR A 12 14.87 -13.42 -11.66
N GLY A 13 13.94 -12.97 -12.50
CA GLY A 13 13.09 -11.84 -12.17
C GLY A 13 13.83 -10.51 -11.95
N PRO A 14 13.14 -9.45 -11.55
CA PRO A 14 13.76 -8.14 -11.34
C PRO A 14 14.88 -8.15 -10.27
N ILE A 15 14.70 -8.86 -9.18
CA ILE A 15 15.68 -8.95 -8.08
C ILE A 15 16.97 -9.64 -8.56
N GLY A 16 16.86 -10.73 -9.32
CA GLY A 16 18.02 -11.43 -9.86
C GLY A 16 18.80 -10.57 -10.86
N GLN A 17 18.10 -9.89 -11.77
CA GLN A 17 18.73 -8.96 -12.72
C GLN A 17 19.42 -7.80 -12.01
N HIS A 18 18.80 -7.26 -10.96
CA HIS A 18 19.40 -6.19 -10.17
C HIS A 18 20.66 -6.66 -9.45
N ARG A 19 20.63 -7.86 -8.85
CA ARG A 19 21.79 -8.48 -8.20
C ARG A 19 22.98 -8.64 -9.14
N GLU A 20 22.76 -8.96 -10.40
CA GLU A 20 23.82 -9.10 -11.39
C GLU A 20 24.43 -7.78 -11.84
N ARG A 21 23.63 -6.72 -11.84
CA ARG A 21 24.02 -5.40 -12.38
C ARG A 21 24.49 -4.42 -11.32
N ALA A 22 23.92 -4.48 -10.12
CA ALA A 22 24.21 -3.53 -9.06
C ALA A 22 25.46 -3.95 -8.28
N HIS A 23 26.51 -3.19 -8.41
CA HIS A 23 27.75 -3.40 -7.65
C HIS A 23 27.47 -3.28 -6.13
N GLY A 24 27.80 -4.33 -5.40
CA GLY A 24 27.64 -4.35 -3.95
C GLY A 24 26.22 -4.53 -3.43
N TYR A 25 25.23 -4.79 -4.30
CA TYR A 25 23.87 -5.08 -3.86
C TYR A 25 23.79 -6.42 -3.15
N PHE A 26 23.11 -6.44 -2.03
CA PHE A 26 22.89 -7.62 -1.21
C PHE A 26 21.40 -7.91 -1.09
N ALA A 27 20.97 -9.05 -1.56
CA ALA A 27 19.66 -9.58 -1.24
C ALA A 27 19.66 -10.04 0.24
N PHE A 28 18.64 -9.63 1.00
CA PHE A 28 18.49 -9.95 2.40
C PHE A 28 19.69 -9.53 3.29
N PRO A 29 20.06 -8.23 3.32
CA PRO A 29 21.14 -7.75 4.16
C PRO A 29 20.81 -7.98 5.65
N LYS A 30 21.75 -8.51 6.41
CA LYS A 30 21.61 -8.67 7.85
C LYS A 30 22.11 -7.41 8.54
N LEU A 31 21.18 -6.63 9.08
CA LEU A 31 21.46 -5.47 9.89
C LEU A 31 21.46 -5.88 11.38
N GLU A 32 22.39 -5.35 12.16
CA GLU A 32 22.57 -5.67 13.56
C GLU A 32 22.45 -4.41 14.44
N GLY A 33 21.94 -4.61 15.66
CA GLY A 33 21.75 -3.55 16.64
C GLY A 33 20.32 -3.07 16.75
N GLU A 34 20.10 -1.99 17.46
CA GLU A 34 18.79 -1.33 17.55
C GLU A 34 18.39 -0.70 16.23
N ILE A 35 17.09 -0.73 15.94
CA ILE A 35 16.54 -0.08 14.75
C ILE A 35 16.77 1.44 14.84
N GLY A 36 17.45 2.01 13.85
CA GLY A 36 17.77 3.43 13.85
C GLY A 36 18.37 3.89 12.52
N SER A 37 18.70 5.16 12.44
CA SER A 37 19.35 5.74 11.25
C SER A 37 20.75 5.19 10.99
N LYS A 38 21.37 4.54 12.00
CA LYS A 38 22.65 3.85 11.91
C LYS A 38 22.52 2.48 12.48
N MET A 39 23.00 1.47 11.76
CA MET A 39 23.05 0.09 12.20
C MET A 39 24.35 -0.56 11.72
N LYS A 40 24.71 -1.70 12.28
CA LYS A 40 25.88 -2.43 11.81
C LYS A 40 25.52 -3.35 10.65
N PHE A 41 26.37 -3.35 9.65
CA PHE A 41 26.36 -4.29 8.54
C PHE A 41 27.77 -4.83 8.33
N ARG A 42 27.94 -6.14 8.42
CA ARG A 42 29.26 -6.81 8.34
C ARG A 42 30.30 -6.21 9.30
N GLY A 43 29.88 -5.90 10.52
CA GLY A 43 30.75 -5.34 11.57
C GLY A 43 31.05 -3.85 11.45
N GLN A 44 30.58 -3.16 10.41
CA GLN A 44 30.77 -1.72 10.21
C GLN A 44 29.48 -0.96 10.47
N GLU A 45 29.56 0.20 11.13
CA GLU A 45 28.43 1.11 11.29
C GLU A 45 28.13 1.80 9.95
N MET A 46 26.87 1.68 9.51
CA MET A 46 26.39 2.21 8.25
C MET A 46 25.13 3.06 8.47
N ILE A 47 24.93 4.08 7.64
CA ILE A 47 23.67 4.81 7.56
C ILE A 47 22.65 3.93 6.83
N VAL A 48 21.47 3.78 7.42
CA VAL A 48 20.41 2.92 6.87
C VAL A 48 19.30 3.78 6.28
N TRP A 49 19.04 3.57 5.00
CA TRP A 49 17.99 4.24 4.21
C TRP A 49 16.80 3.34 3.86
N SER A 50 16.83 2.08 4.29
CA SER A 50 15.89 1.04 3.85
C SER A 50 14.89 0.60 4.93
N LEU A 51 14.77 1.32 6.04
CA LEU A 51 13.84 0.98 7.11
C LEU A 51 12.49 1.69 6.93
N ASN A 52 11.42 0.97 7.23
CA ASN A 52 10.06 1.53 7.26
C ASN A 52 9.75 2.27 8.58
N ASN A 53 10.74 2.87 9.18
CA ASN A 53 10.64 3.66 10.41
C ASN A 53 10.59 5.16 10.11
N TYR A 54 9.68 5.56 9.23
CA TYR A 54 9.60 6.91 8.64
C TYR A 54 9.48 8.02 9.68
N LEU A 55 8.75 7.80 10.77
CA LEU A 55 8.55 8.77 11.85
C LEU A 55 9.53 8.60 13.01
N GLY A 56 10.44 7.62 12.95
CA GLY A 56 11.41 7.34 14.02
C GLY A 56 10.79 6.79 15.31
N LEU A 57 9.56 6.29 15.27
CA LEU A 57 8.80 5.88 16.47
C LEU A 57 9.12 4.47 16.96
N ALA A 58 9.81 3.63 16.17
CA ALA A 58 10.07 2.24 16.54
C ALA A 58 10.80 2.07 17.89
N ASN A 59 11.66 3.02 18.24
CA ASN A 59 12.39 3.02 19.53
C ASN A 59 11.95 4.15 20.47
N HIS A 60 10.85 4.83 20.19
CA HIS A 60 10.36 5.88 21.06
C HIS A 60 9.99 5.29 22.45
N PRO A 61 10.50 5.84 23.57
CA PRO A 61 10.31 5.24 24.90
C PRO A 61 8.86 4.99 25.27
N ALA A 62 7.95 5.91 24.93
CA ALA A 62 6.53 5.77 25.22
C ALA A 62 5.88 4.63 24.40
N VAL A 63 6.29 4.46 23.13
CA VAL A 63 5.76 3.38 22.27
C VAL A 63 6.26 2.03 22.79
N ARG A 64 7.55 1.89 23.08
CA ARG A 64 8.13 0.67 23.66
C ARG A 64 7.50 0.32 25.02
N LYS A 65 7.24 1.33 25.86
CA LYS A 65 6.58 1.10 27.15
C LYS A 65 5.15 0.61 26.96
N ALA A 66 4.37 1.23 26.07
CA ALA A 66 2.99 0.83 25.78
C ALA A 66 2.92 -0.63 25.28
N ASP A 67 3.84 -1.03 24.39
CA ASP A 67 3.94 -2.40 23.90
C ASP A 67 4.27 -3.40 25.03
N ALA A 68 5.25 -3.09 25.86
CA ALA A 68 5.63 -3.93 27.00
C ALA A 68 4.52 -4.07 28.03
N ASP A 69 3.81 -2.97 28.35
CA ASP A 69 2.67 -2.97 29.26
C ASP A 69 1.51 -3.80 28.68
N ALA A 70 1.22 -3.66 27.39
CA ALA A 70 0.18 -4.43 26.72
C ALA A 70 0.53 -5.94 26.70
N THR A 71 1.75 -6.29 26.40
CA THR A 71 2.22 -7.68 26.44
C THR A 71 2.10 -8.27 27.84
N THR A 72 2.44 -7.51 28.88
CA THR A 72 2.32 -7.95 30.27
C THR A 72 0.86 -8.15 30.67
N LYS A 73 -0.04 -7.28 30.23
CA LYS A 73 -1.46 -7.32 30.57
C LYS A 73 -2.26 -8.37 29.80
N TYR A 74 -1.97 -8.53 28.53
CA TYR A 74 -2.80 -9.29 27.60
C TYR A 74 -2.13 -10.53 27.01
N GLY A 75 -0.81 -10.69 27.14
CA GLY A 75 -0.03 -11.73 26.49
C GLY A 75 0.51 -11.28 25.12
N LEU A 76 1.20 -12.21 24.45
CA LEU A 76 2.01 -11.91 23.25
C LEU A 76 1.20 -11.59 22.00
N ALA A 77 -0.02 -12.04 21.91
CA ALA A 77 -0.81 -11.93 20.69
C ALA A 77 -2.30 -11.77 21.03
N LEU A 78 -2.66 -10.59 21.48
CA LEU A 78 -4.05 -10.26 21.75
C LEU A 78 -4.64 -9.43 20.61
N PRO A 79 -5.86 -9.77 20.19
CA PRO A 79 -6.55 -11.03 20.34
C PRO A 79 -6.10 -12.03 19.28
N MET A 80 -5.89 -13.27 19.67
CA MET A 80 -5.43 -14.33 18.76
C MET A 80 -6.62 -14.92 17.97
N GLY A 81 -7.02 -14.25 16.91
CA GLY A 81 -8.14 -14.69 16.06
C GLY A 81 -8.43 -13.71 14.94
N ALA A 82 -9.24 -14.13 13.97
CA ALA A 82 -9.77 -13.23 12.95
C ALA A 82 -10.75 -12.22 13.57
N ARG A 83 -10.69 -10.96 13.18
CA ARG A 83 -11.53 -9.89 13.73
C ARG A 83 -13.03 -10.18 13.64
N MET A 84 -13.47 -10.83 12.57
CA MET A 84 -14.87 -11.23 12.39
C MET A 84 -15.36 -12.26 13.39
N MET A 85 -14.47 -12.96 14.08
CA MET A 85 -14.82 -14.05 15.00
C MET A 85 -14.53 -13.65 16.44
N SER A 86 -13.28 -13.78 16.88
CA SER A 86 -12.86 -13.53 18.25
C SER A 86 -11.66 -12.57 18.34
N GLY A 87 -11.25 -12.01 17.21
CA GLY A 87 -10.05 -11.20 17.09
C GLY A 87 -10.26 -9.70 17.19
N ASN A 88 -11.44 -9.21 17.57
CA ASN A 88 -11.67 -7.80 17.85
C ASN A 88 -11.45 -7.49 19.34
N SER A 89 -11.07 -6.26 19.65
CA SER A 89 -10.91 -5.76 21.01
C SER A 89 -11.22 -4.28 21.11
N ASP A 90 -11.47 -3.80 22.34
CA ASP A 90 -11.67 -2.39 22.61
C ASP A 90 -10.52 -1.51 22.12
N LEU A 91 -9.29 -2.03 22.11
CA LEU A 91 -8.11 -1.32 21.58
C LEU A 91 -8.17 -1.11 20.07
N HIS A 92 -8.74 -2.06 19.31
CA HIS A 92 -8.96 -1.89 17.88
C HIS A 92 -9.98 -0.77 17.64
N GLU A 93 -11.11 -0.82 18.33
CA GLU A 93 -12.18 0.16 18.15
C GLU A 93 -11.74 1.57 18.56
N GLN A 94 -11.00 1.68 19.68
CA GLN A 94 -10.42 2.94 20.10
C GLN A 94 -9.46 3.50 19.06
N LEU A 95 -8.52 2.69 18.55
CA LEU A 95 -7.56 3.11 17.55
C LEU A 95 -8.24 3.52 16.23
N GLU A 96 -9.25 2.77 15.81
CA GLU A 96 -10.05 3.09 14.61
C GLU A 96 -10.76 4.44 14.76
N ALA A 97 -11.38 4.69 15.92
CA ALA A 97 -12.03 5.97 16.20
C ALA A 97 -11.02 7.15 16.20
N GLU A 98 -9.85 6.96 16.83
CA GLU A 98 -8.78 7.97 16.83
C GLU A 98 -8.23 8.23 15.43
N LEU A 99 -8.01 7.21 14.62
CA LEU A 99 -7.55 7.34 13.22
C LEU A 99 -8.60 8.02 12.35
N ALA A 100 -9.87 7.64 12.45
CA ALA A 100 -10.96 8.30 11.74
C ALA A 100 -11.03 9.79 12.05
N SER A 101 -10.92 10.14 13.34
CA SER A 101 -10.89 11.54 13.79
C SER A 101 -9.66 12.29 13.25
N PHE A 102 -8.48 11.68 13.29
CA PHE A 102 -7.24 12.28 12.80
C PHE A 102 -7.28 12.55 11.29
N GLU A 103 -7.81 11.60 10.52
CA GLU A 103 -7.93 11.70 9.07
C GLU A 103 -9.18 12.46 8.61
N HIS A 104 -9.99 12.98 9.55
CA HIS A 104 -11.27 13.65 9.25
C HIS A 104 -12.19 12.79 8.37
N LYS A 105 -12.30 11.51 8.71
CA LYS A 105 -13.17 10.54 8.05
C LYS A 105 -14.29 10.10 8.98
N GLU A 106 -15.33 9.53 8.37
CA GLU A 106 -16.49 9.02 9.10
C GLU A 106 -16.12 7.76 9.90
N ASP A 107 -15.23 6.94 9.37
CA ASP A 107 -14.85 5.67 9.98
C ASP A 107 -13.44 5.23 9.52
N ALA A 108 -12.87 4.26 10.21
CA ALA A 108 -11.62 3.61 9.87
C ALA A 108 -11.70 2.12 10.18
N ILE A 109 -10.92 1.33 9.47
CA ILE A 109 -10.74 -0.10 9.73
C ILE A 109 -9.26 -0.43 9.82
N LEU A 110 -8.86 -1.06 10.92
CA LEU A 110 -7.49 -1.50 11.14
C LEU A 110 -7.26 -2.86 10.48
N MET A 111 -6.22 -2.95 9.67
CA MET A 111 -5.75 -4.18 9.06
C MET A 111 -4.30 -4.48 9.49
N ASN A 112 -3.97 -5.76 9.65
CA ASN A 112 -2.65 -6.17 10.17
C ASN A 112 -1.50 -5.85 9.23
N TYR A 113 -1.75 -5.84 7.91
CA TYR A 113 -0.72 -5.65 6.89
C TYR A 113 -1.22 -4.67 5.83
N GLY A 114 -0.47 -3.58 5.59
CA GLY A 114 -0.82 -2.56 4.61
C GLY A 114 -0.96 -3.11 3.19
N TYR A 115 -0.03 -3.97 2.76
CA TYR A 115 -0.08 -4.61 1.45
C TYR A 115 -1.40 -5.36 1.24
N GLN A 116 -1.76 -6.21 2.19
CA GLN A 116 -3.00 -6.97 2.15
C GLN A 116 -4.23 -6.08 2.29
N GLY A 117 -4.13 -5.05 3.14
CA GLY A 117 -5.20 -4.08 3.36
C GLY A 117 -5.62 -3.38 2.07
N ILE A 118 -4.67 -2.80 1.34
CA ILE A 118 -4.94 -2.12 0.07
C ILE A 118 -5.47 -3.09 -0.98
N MET A 119 -4.82 -4.25 -1.13
CA MET A 119 -5.25 -5.29 -2.09
C MET A 119 -6.69 -5.75 -1.82
N SER A 120 -7.01 -6.05 -0.55
CA SER A 120 -8.34 -6.50 -0.15
C SER A 120 -9.38 -5.39 -0.26
N SER A 121 -9.01 -4.13 0.00
CA SER A 121 -9.91 -2.99 -0.17
C SER A 121 -10.33 -2.80 -1.63
N ILE A 122 -9.39 -2.91 -2.56
CA ILE A 122 -9.71 -2.82 -4.00
C ILE A 122 -10.68 -3.95 -4.41
N ASP A 123 -10.39 -5.19 -4.00
CA ASP A 123 -11.24 -6.34 -4.29
C ASP A 123 -12.64 -6.23 -3.68
N ALA A 124 -12.73 -5.69 -2.45
CA ALA A 124 -14.00 -5.53 -1.76
C ALA A 124 -14.88 -4.39 -2.30
N ILE A 125 -14.26 -3.31 -2.78
CA ILE A 125 -14.97 -2.10 -3.23
C ILE A 125 -15.41 -2.22 -4.69
N CYS A 126 -14.59 -2.84 -5.54
CA CYS A 126 -14.77 -2.83 -6.98
C CYS A 126 -15.31 -4.16 -7.50
N GLY A 127 -16.37 -4.09 -8.29
CA GLY A 127 -16.97 -5.23 -9.00
C GLY A 127 -16.65 -5.24 -10.50
N ARG A 128 -17.23 -6.20 -11.20
CA ARG A 128 -16.98 -6.42 -12.64
C ARG A 128 -17.42 -5.28 -13.56
N HIS A 129 -18.31 -4.42 -13.09
CA HIS A 129 -18.86 -3.30 -13.85
C HIS A 129 -18.15 -1.97 -13.55
N ASP A 130 -17.24 -1.99 -12.56
CA ASP A 130 -16.51 -0.81 -12.15
C ASP A 130 -15.25 -0.61 -13.00
N VAL A 131 -14.79 0.62 -13.04
CA VAL A 131 -13.58 1.02 -13.75
C VAL A 131 -12.61 1.64 -12.76
N VAL A 132 -11.38 1.13 -12.72
CA VAL A 132 -10.31 1.72 -11.93
C VAL A 132 -9.35 2.48 -12.83
N VAL A 133 -9.12 3.76 -12.49
CA VAL A 133 -8.11 4.63 -13.11
C VAL A 133 -6.99 4.82 -12.11
N TYR A 134 -5.74 4.50 -12.45
CA TYR A 134 -4.63 4.48 -11.49
C TYR A 134 -3.32 5.00 -12.07
N ASP A 135 -2.48 5.55 -11.20
CA ASP A 135 -1.15 6.05 -11.57
C ASP A 135 -0.20 4.91 -11.93
N ALA A 136 0.64 5.12 -12.94
CA ALA A 136 1.58 4.11 -13.42
C ALA A 136 2.65 3.68 -12.41
N GLU A 137 2.96 4.54 -11.42
CA GLU A 137 3.97 4.29 -10.39
C GLU A 137 3.35 3.83 -9.05
N CYS A 138 2.04 3.49 -9.04
CA CYS A 138 1.40 2.95 -7.86
C CYS A 138 2.12 1.71 -7.30
N HIS A 139 2.12 1.61 -5.97
CA HIS A 139 2.75 0.52 -5.23
C HIS A 139 2.23 -0.86 -5.68
N ALA A 140 3.07 -1.88 -5.51
CA ALA A 140 2.77 -3.24 -5.94
C ALA A 140 1.48 -3.82 -5.34
N CYS A 141 1.08 -3.41 -4.13
CA CYS A 141 -0.18 -3.84 -3.51
C CYS A 141 -1.42 -3.41 -4.31
N ILE A 142 -1.38 -2.20 -4.89
CA ILE A 142 -2.44 -1.70 -5.78
C ILE A 142 -2.48 -2.53 -7.06
N ILE A 143 -1.32 -2.75 -7.68
CA ILE A 143 -1.21 -3.55 -8.90
C ILE A 143 -1.72 -4.98 -8.69
N ASP A 144 -1.41 -5.59 -7.55
CA ASP A 144 -1.88 -6.95 -7.23
C ASP A 144 -3.39 -6.97 -6.91
N GLY A 145 -3.92 -5.96 -6.22
CA GLY A 145 -5.36 -5.78 -6.06
C GLY A 145 -6.09 -5.65 -7.41
N LEU A 146 -5.50 -4.86 -8.32
CA LEU A 146 -6.04 -4.68 -9.68
C LEU A 146 -5.97 -5.96 -10.54
N ARG A 147 -5.07 -6.89 -10.24
CA ARG A 147 -5.04 -8.21 -10.93
C ARG A 147 -6.20 -9.11 -10.52
N MET A 148 -6.72 -8.93 -9.31
CA MET A 148 -7.90 -9.65 -8.82
C MET A 148 -9.20 -9.06 -9.36
N LEU A 149 -9.19 -7.78 -9.74
CA LEU A 149 -10.35 -7.07 -10.25
C LEU A 149 -10.92 -7.72 -11.51
N ALA A 150 -12.19 -8.05 -11.48
CA ALA A 150 -12.94 -8.53 -12.64
C ALA A 150 -13.40 -7.40 -13.59
N GLY A 151 -13.33 -6.15 -13.17
CA GLY A 151 -13.70 -4.95 -13.90
C GLY A 151 -12.60 -4.42 -14.83
N HIS A 152 -12.80 -3.21 -15.31
CA HIS A 152 -11.88 -2.54 -16.22
C HIS A 152 -10.85 -1.70 -15.46
N ARG A 153 -9.65 -1.58 -16.03
CA ARG A 153 -8.57 -0.78 -15.45
C ARG A 153 -7.86 0.03 -16.54
N PHE A 154 -7.63 1.31 -16.24
CA PHE A 154 -6.93 2.24 -17.10
C PHE A 154 -5.78 2.88 -16.32
N VAL A 155 -4.58 2.76 -16.84
CA VAL A 155 -3.39 3.38 -16.26
C VAL A 155 -3.20 4.76 -16.87
N TYR A 156 -2.87 5.75 -16.05
CA TYR A 156 -2.39 7.04 -16.51
C TYR A 156 -0.89 7.22 -16.19
N LYS A 157 -0.23 8.07 -16.98
CA LYS A 157 1.19 8.36 -16.78
C LYS A 157 1.41 9.00 -15.43
N HIS A 158 2.50 8.63 -14.80
CA HIS A 158 2.85 9.09 -13.47
C HIS A 158 2.75 10.61 -13.31
N ASN A 159 1.93 11.04 -12.33
CA ASN A 159 1.66 12.43 -12.00
C ASN A 159 1.21 13.32 -13.21
N ASP A 160 0.68 12.73 -14.26
CA ASP A 160 0.18 13.41 -15.46
C ASP A 160 -1.34 13.60 -15.37
N ILE A 161 -1.75 14.82 -15.01
CA ILE A 161 -3.18 15.14 -14.80
C ILE A 161 -3.97 15.14 -16.12
N GLU A 162 -3.35 15.55 -17.22
CA GLU A 162 -3.99 15.53 -18.54
C GLU A 162 -4.26 14.10 -19.01
N ASP A 163 -3.29 13.19 -18.78
CA ASP A 163 -3.49 11.78 -19.08
C ASP A 163 -4.50 11.13 -18.11
N CYS A 164 -4.50 11.51 -16.82
CA CYS A 164 -5.52 11.10 -15.87
C CYS A 164 -6.93 11.50 -16.33
N GLU A 165 -7.12 12.76 -16.74
CA GLU A 165 -8.40 13.25 -17.29
C GLU A 165 -8.80 12.46 -18.53
N LYS A 166 -7.87 12.17 -19.43
CA LYS A 166 -8.11 11.36 -20.62
C LYS A 166 -8.56 9.93 -20.27
N GLN A 167 -7.97 9.31 -19.25
CA GLN A 167 -8.39 7.98 -18.82
C GLN A 167 -9.77 8.02 -18.12
N LEU A 168 -10.07 9.10 -17.40
CA LEU A 168 -11.40 9.33 -16.81
C LEU A 168 -12.47 9.49 -17.89
N LEU A 169 -12.21 10.20 -18.98
CA LEU A 169 -13.13 10.30 -20.14
C LEU A 169 -13.43 8.91 -20.72
N ARG A 170 -12.41 8.05 -20.85
CA ARG A 170 -12.59 6.66 -21.32
C ARG A 170 -13.41 5.83 -20.34
N ALA A 171 -13.14 5.99 -19.04
CA ALA A 171 -13.88 5.32 -17.98
C ALA A 171 -15.36 5.73 -17.99
N GLN A 172 -15.63 7.04 -18.07
CA GLN A 172 -17.00 7.56 -18.14
C GLN A 172 -17.76 7.01 -19.34
N ALA A 173 -17.17 7.05 -20.53
CA ALA A 173 -17.79 6.51 -21.74
C ALA A 173 -18.13 4.99 -21.61
N LEU A 174 -17.33 4.25 -20.86
CA LEU A 174 -17.60 2.85 -20.61
C LEU A 174 -18.76 2.65 -19.63
N ILE A 175 -18.79 3.43 -18.53
CA ILE A 175 -19.89 3.43 -17.55
C ILE A 175 -21.21 3.82 -18.21
N ASP A 176 -21.21 4.89 -19.01
CA ASP A 176 -22.40 5.36 -19.74
C ASP A 176 -22.96 4.27 -20.68
N LYS A 177 -22.08 3.53 -21.34
CA LYS A 177 -22.48 2.41 -22.22
C LYS A 177 -23.03 1.22 -21.45
N GLN A 178 -22.53 0.96 -20.25
CA GLN A 178 -22.96 -0.17 -19.41
C GLN A 178 -24.23 0.14 -18.61
N GLU A 179 -24.55 1.43 -18.43
CA GLU A 179 -25.63 1.94 -17.58
C GLU A 179 -25.53 1.46 -16.10
N THR A 180 -24.35 1.02 -15.69
CA THR A 180 -24.07 0.54 -14.32
C THR A 180 -22.58 0.62 -14.01
N GLY A 181 -22.24 0.54 -12.72
CA GLY A 181 -20.87 0.60 -12.20
C GLY A 181 -20.47 2.01 -11.78
N GLY A 182 -19.24 2.13 -11.32
CA GLY A 182 -18.63 3.37 -10.84
C GLY A 182 -17.17 3.49 -11.25
N ILE A 183 -16.58 4.63 -10.94
CA ILE A 183 -15.15 4.89 -11.19
C ILE A 183 -14.43 5.04 -9.85
N LEU A 184 -13.35 4.29 -9.68
CA LEU A 184 -12.38 4.48 -8.61
C LEU A 184 -11.09 5.04 -9.21
N VAL A 185 -10.62 6.18 -8.69
CA VAL A 185 -9.28 6.69 -9.00
C VAL A 185 -8.33 6.29 -7.87
N ILE A 186 -7.14 5.80 -8.20
CA ILE A 186 -6.12 5.42 -7.22
C ILE A 186 -4.84 6.18 -7.51
N THR A 187 -4.28 6.79 -6.47
CA THR A 187 -2.97 7.45 -6.48
C THR A 187 -2.32 7.31 -5.11
N GLU A 188 -1.14 7.88 -4.93
CA GLU A 188 -0.41 7.87 -3.64
C GLU A 188 -0.20 9.28 -3.10
N GLY A 189 -0.07 9.40 -1.79
CA GLY A 189 0.34 10.65 -1.15
C GLY A 189 1.81 10.95 -1.43
N VAL A 190 2.65 9.93 -1.24
CA VAL A 190 4.09 9.95 -1.57
C VAL A 190 4.42 8.63 -2.25
N PHE A 191 4.94 8.68 -3.45
CA PHE A 191 5.37 7.50 -4.19
C PHE A 191 6.67 6.95 -3.62
N GLY A 192 6.61 5.76 -3.01
CA GLY A 192 7.67 5.22 -2.17
C GLY A 192 9.01 4.97 -2.87
N MET A 193 9.01 4.69 -4.18
CA MET A 193 10.24 4.39 -4.93
C MET A 193 10.96 5.65 -5.43
N ALA A 194 10.23 6.64 -5.90
CA ALA A 194 10.78 7.89 -6.42
C ALA A 194 10.89 8.96 -5.31
N GLY A 195 10.05 8.90 -4.28
CA GLY A 195 10.03 9.85 -3.17
C GLY A 195 9.32 11.17 -3.52
N ASP A 196 8.64 11.23 -4.63
CA ASP A 196 7.88 12.40 -5.04
C ASP A 196 6.43 12.37 -4.52
N GLN A 197 5.82 13.53 -4.45
CA GLN A 197 4.46 13.70 -3.97
C GLN A 197 3.43 13.51 -5.08
N GLY A 198 2.32 12.85 -4.76
CA GLY A 198 1.17 12.79 -5.63
C GLY A 198 0.49 14.15 -5.79
N LYS A 199 -0.02 14.43 -6.98
CA LYS A 199 -0.77 15.66 -7.30
C LYS A 199 -2.23 15.57 -6.82
N LEU A 200 -2.39 15.36 -5.50
CA LEU A 200 -3.70 15.06 -4.89
C LEU A 200 -4.74 16.18 -5.11
N LYS A 201 -4.33 17.44 -5.06
CA LYS A 201 -5.24 18.59 -5.29
C LYS A 201 -5.78 18.59 -6.70
N GLU A 202 -4.91 18.37 -7.67
CA GLU A 202 -5.25 18.35 -9.08
C GLU A 202 -6.12 17.15 -9.43
N VAL A 203 -5.79 15.96 -8.91
CA VAL A 203 -6.64 14.77 -9.06
C VAL A 203 -8.01 15.01 -8.42
N ALA A 204 -8.05 15.55 -7.19
CA ALA A 204 -9.31 15.85 -6.52
C ALA A 204 -10.15 16.88 -7.26
N ALA A 205 -9.51 17.87 -7.93
CA ALA A 205 -10.21 18.89 -8.73
C ALA A 205 -10.93 18.29 -9.94
N LEU A 206 -10.51 17.13 -10.45
CA LEU A 206 -11.21 16.41 -11.53
C LEU A 206 -12.61 15.95 -11.11
N LYS A 207 -12.92 15.88 -9.80
CA LYS A 207 -14.29 15.63 -9.29
C LYS A 207 -15.30 16.71 -9.70
N ASN A 208 -14.85 17.90 -10.08
CA ASN A 208 -15.72 18.93 -10.63
C ASN A 208 -16.24 18.58 -12.04
N LYS A 209 -15.57 17.67 -12.73
CA LYS A 209 -15.91 17.24 -14.09
C LYS A 209 -16.44 15.79 -14.15
N PHE A 210 -15.99 14.94 -13.23
CA PHE A 210 -16.26 13.49 -13.23
C PHE A 210 -16.77 13.02 -11.88
N SER A 211 -17.67 12.05 -11.87
CA SER A 211 -18.10 11.37 -10.66
C SER A 211 -17.21 10.16 -10.41
N PHE A 212 -16.37 10.20 -9.35
CA PHE A 212 -15.52 9.07 -8.96
C PHE A 212 -15.25 9.07 -7.45
N ARG A 213 -14.87 7.92 -6.93
CA ARG A 213 -14.25 7.79 -5.61
C ARG A 213 -12.73 7.85 -5.76
N LEU A 214 -12.05 8.37 -4.74
CA LEU A 214 -10.59 8.50 -4.72
C LEU A 214 -10.04 7.65 -3.56
N LEU A 215 -9.14 6.75 -3.88
CA LEU A 215 -8.30 6.03 -2.93
C LEU A 215 -6.90 6.63 -3.01
N VAL A 216 -6.34 6.97 -1.86
CA VAL A 216 -4.97 7.47 -1.70
C VAL A 216 -4.22 6.49 -0.81
N ASP A 217 -3.10 5.91 -1.30
CA ASP A 217 -2.19 5.04 -0.55
C ASP A 217 -1.09 5.87 0.11
#